data_dc4f2ec48dd4cd54fa93082bde588085
#
_entry.id   dc4f2ec48dd4cd54fa93082bde588085
#
_cell.length_a   1.000
_cell.length_b   1.000
_cell.length_c   1.000
_cell.angle_alpha   90.00
_cell.angle_beta   90.00
_cell.angle_gamma   90.00
#
_symmetry.space_group_name_H-M   'P 1'
#
loop_
_entity.id
_entity.type
_entity.pdbx_description
1 polymer ?
#
loop_
_entity_poly.entity_id
_entity_poly.type
_entity_poly.pdbx_seq_one_letter_code
_entity_poly.pdbx_strand_id
1 'polypeptide(L)'
;FDNYKGEYPTHIVAVLNWDVTTPETSYTLQDLTEYLSDLRNATGKFVMSNSVYADMQGKVIKANVLTEANIGKSEAEAKANPVNIYVERVSAKVELTAAGDVTGKENTFDLHQSVAGTPVYAKILGWELYNDYEKSFLLKHIYPQQWGSDAVGFLWNDPLRYRSYWAASKTGDFPDNNFDWNNDGLSPVDGVAYCAENTRKDLRTKVIIKACLLKEDGTSME
;
A
#
# COMPACT_ATOMS: atom_id res chain seq x y z
N PHE A 1 33.59 -13.12 2.94
CA PHE A 1 33.62 -13.22 4.43
C PHE A 1 34.91 -13.82 4.99
N ASP A 2 35.92 -14.15 4.17
CA ASP A 2 37.17 -14.81 4.62
C ASP A 2 37.95 -14.07 5.70
N ASN A 3 37.74 -12.78 5.85
CA ASN A 3 38.35 -11.92 6.86
C ASN A 3 37.38 -11.41 7.93
N TYR A 4 36.15 -11.87 7.95
CA TYR A 4 35.15 -11.45 8.93
C TYR A 4 35.47 -12.09 10.29
N LYS A 5 35.74 -11.26 11.27
CA LYS A 5 36.07 -11.69 12.65
C LYS A 5 34.93 -11.49 13.64
N GLY A 6 33.76 -11.07 13.18
CA GLY A 6 32.59 -10.83 13.98
C GLY A 6 31.63 -12.03 14.01
N GLU A 7 30.50 -11.85 14.68
CA GLU A 7 29.40 -12.81 14.63
C GLU A 7 28.72 -12.74 13.26
N TYR A 8 28.32 -13.88 12.71
CA TYR A 8 27.58 -13.91 11.46
C TYR A 8 26.18 -13.33 11.64
N PRO A 9 25.63 -12.65 10.59
CA PRO A 9 24.27 -12.14 10.66
C PRO A 9 23.28 -13.29 10.83
N THR A 10 22.34 -13.11 11.75
CA THR A 10 21.31 -14.12 12.06
C THR A 10 19.98 -13.81 11.39
N HIS A 11 19.79 -12.61 10.88
CA HIS A 11 18.55 -12.16 10.26
C HIS A 11 18.82 -11.32 9.04
N ILE A 12 17.84 -11.27 8.14
CA ILE A 12 17.93 -10.48 6.92
C ILE A 12 16.65 -9.64 6.71
N VAL A 13 16.87 -8.37 6.38
CA VAL A 13 15.86 -7.45 5.88
C VAL A 13 16.19 -7.13 4.43
N ALA A 14 15.21 -7.19 3.55
CA ALA A 14 15.35 -6.83 2.16
C ALA A 14 14.35 -5.73 1.80
N VAL A 15 14.86 -4.62 1.31
CA VAL A 15 14.06 -3.52 0.76
C VAL A 15 14.48 -3.30 -0.68
N LEU A 16 13.51 -3.29 -1.60
CA LEU A 16 13.77 -3.13 -3.03
C LEU A 16 13.18 -1.80 -3.51
N ASN A 17 13.89 -1.22 -4.48
CA ASN A 17 13.49 0.03 -5.15
C ASN A 17 13.34 1.23 -4.20
N TRP A 18 13.95 1.19 -3.05
CA TRP A 18 14.01 2.32 -2.14
C TRP A 18 15.11 3.29 -2.60
N ASP A 19 14.78 4.57 -2.70
CA ASP A 19 15.75 5.63 -3.01
C ASP A 19 16.58 5.93 -1.77
N VAL A 20 17.68 5.25 -1.62
CA VAL A 20 18.66 5.51 -0.55
C VAL A 20 19.53 6.69 -0.98
N THR A 21 19.36 7.81 -0.32
CA THR A 21 20.15 9.04 -0.63
C THR A 21 21.58 8.98 -0.12
N THR A 22 21.87 8.08 0.81
CA THR A 22 23.21 7.88 1.39
C THR A 22 23.50 6.39 1.55
N PRO A 23 24.23 5.78 0.59
CA PRO A 23 24.50 4.34 0.61
C PRO A 23 25.46 3.88 1.72
N GLU A 24 25.98 4.77 2.50
CA GLU A 24 27.18 4.51 3.33
C GLU A 24 26.91 4.29 4.80
N THR A 25 25.71 4.53 5.24
CA THR A 25 25.45 4.47 6.66
C THR A 25 24.73 3.20 7.03
N SER A 26 25.23 2.60 8.06
CA SER A 26 24.55 1.57 8.80
C SER A 26 23.22 2.09 9.31
N TYR A 27 22.14 1.85 8.58
CA TYR A 27 20.81 2.01 9.15
C TYR A 27 20.66 1.02 10.28
N THR A 28 20.26 1.51 11.43
CA THR A 28 19.79 0.63 12.50
C THR A 28 18.43 0.08 12.11
N LEU A 29 18.04 -1.01 12.71
CA LEU A 29 16.70 -1.54 12.50
C LEU A 29 15.62 -0.53 12.93
N GLN A 30 15.88 0.25 13.97
CA GLN A 30 14.98 1.31 14.42
C GLN A 30 14.81 2.38 13.34
N ASP A 31 15.88 2.81 12.70
CA ASP A 31 15.79 3.78 11.60
C ASP A 31 14.87 3.26 10.49
N LEU A 32 14.99 1.97 10.15
CA LEU A 32 14.13 1.34 9.13
C LEU A 32 12.67 1.23 9.57
N THR A 33 12.38 1.06 10.87
CA THR A 33 11.00 1.00 11.36
C THR A 33 10.30 2.35 11.34
N GLU A 34 11.05 3.42 11.48
CA GLU A 34 10.51 4.79 11.52
C GLU A 34 10.50 5.44 10.13
N TYR A 35 11.17 4.84 9.15
CA TYR A 35 11.30 5.44 7.84
C TYR A 35 10.02 5.36 7.02
N LEU A 36 9.58 6.53 6.56
CA LEU A 36 8.47 6.67 5.63
C LEU A 36 9.00 6.81 4.21
N SER A 37 8.67 5.86 3.35
CA SER A 37 9.00 5.93 1.93
C SER A 37 7.80 6.30 1.09
N ASP A 38 8.06 6.91 -0.06
CA ASP A 38 7.08 7.01 -1.12
C ASP A 38 6.73 5.62 -1.65
N LEU A 39 5.56 5.48 -2.26
CA LEU A 39 5.09 4.19 -2.79
C LEU A 39 5.91 3.72 -4.00
N ARG A 40 6.52 4.67 -4.68
CA ARG A 40 7.42 4.43 -5.82
C ARG A 40 8.70 5.23 -5.67
N ASN A 41 9.77 4.71 -6.20
CA ASN A 41 11.02 5.43 -6.31
C ASN A 41 11.00 6.47 -7.44
N ALA A 42 12.05 7.29 -7.54
CA ALA A 42 12.20 8.31 -8.57
C ALA A 42 12.11 7.77 -10.01
N THR A 43 12.34 6.47 -10.22
CA THR A 43 12.19 5.81 -11.53
C THR A 43 10.83 5.17 -11.74
N GLY A 44 9.88 5.40 -10.85
CA GLY A 44 8.51 4.88 -10.91
C GLY A 44 8.34 3.41 -10.51
N LYS A 45 9.39 2.76 -10.00
CA LYS A 45 9.33 1.37 -9.52
C LYS A 45 8.75 1.32 -8.11
N PHE A 46 7.89 0.33 -7.84
CA PHE A 46 7.30 0.16 -6.52
C PHE A 46 8.31 -0.22 -5.47
N VAL A 47 8.25 0.45 -4.33
CA VAL A 47 8.98 0.05 -3.14
C VAL A 47 8.37 -1.24 -2.61
N MET A 48 9.24 -2.19 -2.26
CA MET A 48 8.87 -3.49 -1.73
C MET A 48 9.78 -3.83 -0.57
N SER A 49 9.26 -4.55 0.40
CA SER A 49 10.03 -5.02 1.54
C SER A 49 9.58 -6.44 1.92
N ASN A 50 10.46 -7.16 2.60
CA ASN A 50 10.11 -8.48 3.09
C ASN A 50 9.24 -8.40 4.35
N SER A 51 8.65 -9.53 4.71
CA SER A 51 7.75 -9.64 5.87
C SER A 51 8.54 -9.62 7.20
N VAL A 52 9.19 -8.50 7.50
CA VAL A 52 9.76 -8.20 8.80
C VAL A 52 8.76 -7.39 9.60
N TYR A 53 8.50 -7.79 10.82
CA TYR A 53 7.56 -7.14 11.73
C TYR A 53 8.32 -6.58 12.91
N ALA A 54 8.07 -5.32 13.21
CA ALA A 54 8.63 -4.65 14.37
C ALA A 54 7.52 -4.03 15.23
N ASP A 55 7.78 -3.86 16.51
CA ASP A 55 6.93 -3.04 17.36
C ASP A 55 7.29 -1.55 17.24
N MET A 56 6.56 -0.70 17.94
CA MET A 56 6.78 0.75 17.95
C MET A 56 8.14 1.17 18.52
N GLN A 57 8.81 0.29 19.25
CA GLN A 57 10.14 0.49 19.83
C GLN A 57 11.25 -0.06 18.93
N GLY A 58 10.93 -0.49 17.72
CA GLY A 58 11.89 -1.08 16.79
C GLY A 58 12.33 -2.49 17.16
N LYS A 59 11.68 -3.13 18.15
CA LYS A 59 11.97 -4.52 18.47
C LYS A 59 11.42 -5.43 17.37
N VAL A 60 12.30 -6.24 16.79
CA VAL A 60 11.89 -7.24 15.80
C VAL A 60 11.08 -8.33 16.48
N ILE A 61 9.90 -8.57 15.95
CA ILE A 61 9.01 -9.64 16.38
C ILE A 61 9.13 -10.84 15.44
N LYS A 62 9.29 -10.55 14.12
CA LYS A 62 9.53 -11.57 13.12
C LYS A 62 10.45 -11.04 12.04
N ALA A 63 11.44 -11.83 11.66
CA ALA A 63 12.33 -11.56 10.53
C ALA A 63 12.70 -12.87 9.82
N ASN A 64 13.29 -12.78 8.64
CA ASN A 64 13.84 -13.94 7.98
C ASN A 64 15.16 -14.32 8.68
N VAL A 65 15.20 -15.56 9.17
CA VAL A 65 16.35 -16.09 9.90
C VAL A 65 17.36 -16.67 8.93
N LEU A 66 18.63 -16.34 9.18
CA LEU A 66 19.77 -16.98 8.54
C LEU A 66 20.32 -18.05 9.47
N THR A 67 20.63 -19.20 8.91
CA THR A 67 21.34 -20.29 9.60
C THR A 67 22.77 -20.39 9.08
N GLU A 68 23.63 -21.07 9.82
CA GLU A 68 25.00 -21.33 9.36
C GLU A 68 25.05 -21.99 7.97
N ALA A 69 24.08 -22.86 7.67
CA ALA A 69 23.97 -23.51 6.36
C ALA A 69 23.73 -22.53 5.21
N ASN A 70 23.17 -21.34 5.48
CA ASN A 70 22.94 -20.30 4.48
C ASN A 70 24.18 -19.42 4.23
N ILE A 71 25.19 -19.54 5.09
CA ILE A 71 26.41 -18.75 5.04
C ILE A 71 27.52 -19.61 4.46
N GLY A 72 27.68 -19.56 3.15
CA GLY A 72 28.74 -20.30 2.46
C GLY A 72 30.11 -19.63 2.57
N LYS A 73 31.17 -20.42 2.59
CA LYS A 73 32.57 -19.94 2.49
C LYS A 73 32.91 -19.53 1.06
N SER A 74 32.10 -19.90 0.11
CA SER A 74 32.21 -19.53 -1.31
C SER A 74 30.85 -19.19 -1.88
N GLU A 75 30.84 -18.49 -3.03
CA GLU A 75 29.62 -18.20 -3.76
C GLU A 75 28.86 -19.47 -4.14
N ALA A 76 29.57 -20.52 -4.51
CA ALA A 76 28.97 -21.80 -4.88
C ALA A 76 28.25 -22.46 -3.70
N GLU A 77 28.84 -22.43 -2.51
CA GLU A 77 28.22 -22.95 -1.28
C GLU A 77 26.99 -22.12 -0.88
N ALA A 78 27.08 -20.79 -0.95
CA ALA A 78 25.94 -19.93 -0.64
C ALA A 78 24.78 -20.13 -1.63
N LYS A 79 25.06 -20.33 -2.91
CA LYS A 79 24.04 -20.65 -3.92
C LYS A 79 23.42 -22.02 -3.74
N ALA A 80 24.12 -22.96 -3.12
CA ALA A 80 23.58 -24.30 -2.85
C ALA A 80 22.53 -24.30 -1.73
N ASN A 81 22.60 -23.30 -0.83
CA ASN A 81 21.68 -23.18 0.33
C ASN A 81 21.05 -21.79 0.42
N PRO A 82 20.26 -21.38 -0.56
CA PRO A 82 19.69 -20.03 -0.61
C PRO A 82 18.63 -19.84 0.47
N VAL A 83 18.47 -18.59 0.91
CA VAL A 83 17.33 -18.17 1.72
C VAL A 83 16.28 -17.60 0.81
N ASN A 84 15.05 -18.08 0.93
CA ASN A 84 13.91 -17.52 0.23
C ASN A 84 13.43 -16.27 0.96
N ILE A 85 13.47 -15.14 0.28
CA ILE A 85 12.97 -13.87 0.80
C ILE A 85 11.75 -13.48 -0.04
N TYR A 86 10.59 -13.45 0.62
CA TYR A 86 9.35 -13.01 0.02
C TYR A 86 9.19 -11.52 0.26
N VAL A 87 9.00 -10.75 -0.80
CA VAL A 87 8.79 -9.30 -0.74
C VAL A 87 7.37 -8.95 -1.14
N GLU A 88 6.83 -7.94 -0.49
CA GLU A 88 5.49 -7.43 -0.72
C GLU A 88 5.58 -5.95 -1.10
N ARG A 89 4.70 -5.49 -1.96
CA ARG A 89 4.58 -4.05 -2.25
C ARG A 89 3.96 -3.33 -1.07
N VAL A 90 4.51 -2.15 -0.76
CA VAL A 90 3.95 -1.27 0.28
C VAL A 90 2.70 -0.51 -0.17
N SER A 91 2.27 -0.71 -1.43
CA SER A 91 1.15 -0.02 -2.06
C SER A 91 0.08 -0.97 -2.58
N ALA A 92 -1.16 -0.54 -2.52
CA ALA A 92 -2.30 -1.17 -3.19
C ALA A 92 -2.55 -0.53 -4.56
N LYS A 93 -2.94 -1.35 -5.55
CA LYS A 93 -3.47 -0.90 -6.85
C LYS A 93 -4.98 -0.75 -6.74
N VAL A 94 -5.48 0.38 -7.19
CA VAL A 94 -6.92 0.64 -7.36
C VAL A 94 -7.19 0.89 -8.84
N GLU A 95 -8.22 0.26 -9.37
CA GLU A 95 -8.62 0.37 -10.76
C GLU A 95 -10.14 0.43 -10.82
N LEU A 96 -10.66 1.39 -11.55
CA LEU A 96 -12.08 1.50 -11.83
C LEU A 96 -12.34 0.94 -13.23
N THR A 97 -13.11 -0.14 -13.30
CA THR A 97 -13.51 -0.75 -14.56
C THR A 97 -15.02 -0.63 -14.74
N ALA A 98 -15.44 -0.34 -15.96
CA ALA A 98 -16.85 -0.29 -16.30
C ALA A 98 -17.39 -1.71 -16.53
N ALA A 99 -18.55 -2.04 -15.92
CA ALA A 99 -19.19 -3.33 -16.11
C ALA A 99 -19.96 -3.45 -17.45
N GLY A 100 -20.16 -2.35 -18.15
CA GLY A 100 -20.83 -2.26 -19.43
C GLY A 100 -21.22 -0.82 -19.75
N ASP A 101 -21.33 -0.54 -21.04
CA ASP A 101 -21.75 0.77 -21.53
C ASP A 101 -23.13 0.68 -22.19
N VAL A 102 -23.82 1.80 -22.25
CA VAL A 102 -24.95 1.92 -23.18
C VAL A 102 -24.42 1.84 -24.61
N THR A 103 -25.01 1.00 -25.43
CA THR A 103 -24.55 0.76 -26.81
C THR A 103 -24.27 2.07 -27.55
N GLY A 104 -23.01 2.23 -27.99
CA GLY A 104 -22.55 3.39 -28.73
C GLY A 104 -22.22 4.63 -27.91
N LYS A 105 -22.28 4.57 -26.57
CA LYS A 105 -21.97 5.70 -25.67
C LYS A 105 -20.93 5.28 -24.65
N GLU A 106 -19.69 5.61 -24.91
CA GLU A 106 -18.56 5.31 -24.04
C GLU A 106 -18.75 5.86 -22.62
N ASN A 107 -18.42 5.06 -21.62
CA ASN A 107 -18.50 5.39 -20.19
C ASN A 107 -19.88 5.90 -19.73
N THR A 108 -20.94 5.52 -20.44
CA THR A 108 -22.31 5.97 -20.19
C THR A 108 -23.17 4.78 -19.77
N PHE A 109 -23.89 4.93 -18.67
CA PHE A 109 -24.68 3.88 -18.03
C PHE A 109 -26.14 4.30 -17.93
N ASP A 110 -27.05 3.39 -18.23
CA ASP A 110 -28.46 3.57 -17.95
C ASP A 110 -28.70 3.39 -16.45
N LEU A 111 -29.20 4.42 -15.81
CA LEU A 111 -29.52 4.37 -14.37
C LEU A 111 -30.85 3.64 -14.09
N HIS A 112 -31.58 3.21 -15.11
CA HIS A 112 -32.92 2.62 -14.99
C HIS A 112 -33.88 3.50 -14.17
N GLN A 113 -33.66 4.81 -14.25
CA GLN A 113 -34.47 5.84 -13.59
C GLN A 113 -34.99 6.83 -14.62
N SER A 114 -36.03 7.56 -14.25
CA SER A 114 -36.54 8.65 -15.09
C SER A 114 -36.88 9.87 -14.24
N VAL A 115 -36.66 11.04 -14.83
CA VAL A 115 -37.12 12.33 -14.27
C VAL A 115 -38.17 12.91 -15.19
N ALA A 116 -39.35 13.13 -14.68
CA ALA A 116 -40.53 13.59 -15.45
C ALA A 116 -40.77 12.75 -16.73
N GLY A 117 -40.59 11.43 -16.64
CA GLY A 117 -40.78 10.50 -17.76
C GLY A 117 -39.62 10.40 -18.75
N THR A 118 -38.55 11.18 -18.55
CA THR A 118 -37.34 11.14 -19.39
C THR A 118 -36.31 10.18 -18.77
N PRO A 119 -35.85 9.14 -19.49
CA PRO A 119 -34.77 8.24 -19.01
C PRO A 119 -33.49 9.00 -18.67
N VAL A 120 -32.82 8.57 -17.62
CA VAL A 120 -31.61 9.22 -17.12
C VAL A 120 -30.41 8.28 -17.27
N TYR A 121 -29.37 8.81 -17.83
CA TYR A 121 -28.07 8.17 -18.01
C TYR A 121 -27.00 8.88 -17.19
N ALA A 122 -25.98 8.17 -16.74
CA ALA A 122 -24.80 8.74 -16.12
C ALA A 122 -23.59 8.52 -17.03
N LYS A 123 -22.89 9.61 -17.38
CA LYS A 123 -21.59 9.54 -18.05
C LYS A 123 -20.50 9.78 -17.03
N ILE A 124 -19.61 8.82 -16.84
CA ILE A 124 -18.44 8.95 -15.95
C ILE A 124 -17.41 9.82 -16.65
N LEU A 125 -17.02 10.92 -16.00
CA LEU A 125 -16.01 11.86 -16.48
C LEU A 125 -14.60 11.50 -16.00
N GLY A 126 -14.52 10.83 -14.85
CA GLY A 126 -13.27 10.39 -14.24
C GLY A 126 -13.46 10.07 -12.77
N TRP A 127 -12.36 9.70 -12.12
CA TRP A 127 -12.36 9.32 -10.71
C TRP A 127 -11.01 9.64 -10.07
N GLU A 128 -10.99 9.74 -8.75
CA GLU A 128 -9.76 9.84 -7.97
C GLU A 128 -9.92 9.19 -6.60
N LEU A 129 -8.80 9.01 -5.92
CA LEU A 129 -8.78 8.56 -4.53
C LEU A 129 -8.91 9.78 -3.60
N TYR A 130 -9.62 9.58 -2.52
CA TYR A 130 -9.81 10.57 -1.46
C TYR A 130 -9.42 9.95 -0.12
N ASN A 131 -8.75 10.71 0.74
CA ASN A 131 -8.14 10.20 1.97
C ASN A 131 -7.16 9.04 1.70
N ASP A 132 -6.41 9.10 0.65
CA ASP A 132 -5.32 8.19 0.38
C ASP A 132 -4.01 8.69 0.99
N TYR A 133 -3.11 7.74 1.26
CA TYR A 133 -1.77 8.02 1.72
C TYR A 133 -0.78 7.73 0.62
N GLU A 134 0.14 8.65 0.44
CA GLU A 134 1.22 8.52 -0.55
C GLU A 134 2.47 7.88 0.03
N LYS A 135 2.54 7.77 1.37
CA LYS A 135 3.70 7.22 2.09
C LYS A 135 3.34 6.01 2.91
N SER A 136 4.31 5.14 3.07
CA SER A 136 4.20 3.90 3.83
C SER A 136 5.47 3.67 4.64
N PHE A 137 5.36 2.94 5.74
CA PHE A 137 6.54 2.43 6.42
C PHE A 137 7.27 1.39 5.56
N LEU A 138 8.59 1.31 5.67
CA LEU A 138 9.39 0.27 5.00
C LEU A 138 9.21 -1.10 5.65
N LEU A 139 9.02 -1.14 6.96
CA LEU A 139 8.75 -2.36 7.70
C LEU A 139 7.34 -2.36 8.27
N LYS A 140 6.73 -3.52 8.33
CA LYS A 140 5.39 -3.66 8.94
C LYS A 140 5.45 -3.43 10.44
N HIS A 141 4.48 -2.70 10.94
CA HIS A 141 4.31 -2.45 12.36
C HIS A 141 3.23 -3.35 12.95
N ILE A 142 3.46 -3.77 14.18
CA ILE A 142 2.48 -4.44 15.02
C ILE A 142 2.09 -3.48 16.15
N TYR A 143 0.81 -3.35 16.38
CA TYR A 143 0.27 -2.55 17.48
C TYR A 143 -0.43 -3.47 18.50
N PRO A 144 0.32 -4.07 19.42
CA PRO A 144 -0.23 -5.05 20.36
C PRO A 144 -1.40 -4.51 21.18
N GLN A 145 -1.34 -3.23 21.56
CA GLN A 145 -2.37 -2.57 22.36
C GLN A 145 -3.74 -2.49 21.68
N GLN A 146 -3.81 -2.66 20.35
CA GLN A 146 -5.08 -2.67 19.62
C GLN A 146 -5.77 -4.02 19.62
N TRP A 147 -5.04 -5.05 19.98
CA TRP A 147 -5.50 -6.44 19.98
C TRP A 147 -5.63 -7.01 21.38
N GLY A 148 -5.06 -6.32 22.39
CA GLY A 148 -4.64 -6.98 23.62
C GLY A 148 -5.70 -7.11 24.69
N SER A 149 -6.70 -6.24 24.78
CA SER A 149 -7.58 -6.28 25.94
C SER A 149 -8.87 -7.06 25.74
N ASP A 150 -9.33 -7.22 24.50
CA ASP A 150 -10.67 -7.73 24.24
C ASP A 150 -10.68 -9.15 23.65
N ALA A 151 -9.53 -9.73 23.42
CA ALA A 151 -9.41 -11.09 22.92
C ALA A 151 -9.55 -12.10 24.08
N VAL A 152 -10.76 -12.23 24.58
CA VAL A 152 -11.10 -13.23 25.59
C VAL A 152 -10.81 -14.62 25.05
N GLY A 153 -9.79 -15.26 25.60
CA GLY A 153 -9.59 -16.70 25.50
C GLY A 153 -9.01 -17.23 24.21
N PHE A 154 -8.63 -16.41 23.25
CA PHE A 154 -7.99 -16.86 22.02
C PHE A 154 -6.47 -16.59 22.01
N LEU A 155 -5.75 -17.43 21.25
CA LEU A 155 -4.30 -17.40 20.99
C LEU A 155 -3.78 -16.11 20.33
N TRP A 156 -4.47 -15.01 20.50
CA TRP A 156 -4.13 -13.69 20.00
C TRP A 156 -3.02 -13.00 20.80
N ASN A 157 -2.57 -13.62 21.88
CA ASN A 157 -1.41 -13.15 22.65
C ASN A 157 -0.06 -13.49 21.99
N ASP A 158 -0.07 -14.27 20.90
CA ASP A 158 1.13 -14.56 20.15
C ASP A 158 1.41 -13.42 19.16
N PRO A 159 2.51 -12.66 19.32
CA PRO A 159 2.87 -11.56 18.43
C PRO A 159 2.98 -11.96 16.96
N LEU A 160 3.30 -13.23 16.67
CA LEU A 160 3.38 -13.73 15.29
C LEU A 160 2.02 -13.84 14.60
N ARG A 161 0.94 -13.75 15.35
CA ARG A 161 -0.44 -13.79 14.84
C ARG A 161 -1.10 -12.42 14.79
N TYR A 162 -0.43 -11.38 15.27
CA TYR A 162 -0.94 -10.02 15.19
C TYR A 162 -0.97 -9.56 13.74
N ARG A 163 -2.02 -8.80 13.42
CA ARG A 163 -2.05 -8.12 12.15
C ARG A 163 -0.95 -7.08 12.10
N SER A 164 -0.15 -7.12 11.05
CA SER A 164 0.89 -6.15 10.78
C SER A 164 0.42 -5.14 9.71
N TYR A 165 0.92 -3.94 9.80
CA TYR A 165 0.47 -2.81 8.99
C TYR A 165 1.66 -2.08 8.38
N TRP A 166 1.52 -1.69 7.12
CA TRP A 166 2.37 -0.74 6.44
C TRP A 166 1.96 0.72 6.72
N ALA A 167 0.75 0.91 7.30
CA ALA A 167 0.12 2.20 7.39
C ALA A 167 0.88 3.18 8.29
N ALA A 168 1.33 4.27 7.70
CA ALA A 168 1.83 5.44 8.38
C ALA A 168 0.71 6.34 8.94
N SER A 169 -0.54 5.98 8.68
CA SER A 169 -1.74 6.79 8.92
C SER A 169 -2.04 7.13 10.37
N LYS A 170 -1.24 6.62 11.32
CA LYS A 170 -1.41 6.95 12.74
C LYS A 170 -0.48 8.04 13.25
N THR A 171 0.54 8.39 12.50
CA THR A 171 1.66 9.21 12.95
C THR A 171 1.74 10.59 12.32
N GLY A 172 0.92 10.90 11.31
CA GLY A 172 0.98 12.15 10.58
C GLY A 172 -0.36 12.81 10.39
N ASP A 173 -0.30 14.08 10.11
CA ASP A 173 -1.44 14.82 9.60
C ASP A 173 -1.83 14.21 8.27
N PHE A 174 -3.13 14.07 8.07
CA PHE A 174 -3.68 13.75 6.77
C PHE A 174 -3.29 14.86 5.80
N PRO A 175 -2.88 14.52 4.58
CA PRO A 175 -2.98 15.52 3.55
C PRO A 175 -4.43 16.02 3.54
N ASP A 176 -4.61 17.32 3.58
CA ASP A 176 -5.92 17.95 3.33
C ASP A 176 -6.31 17.62 1.88
N ASN A 177 -6.78 16.41 1.68
CA ASN A 177 -7.35 15.99 0.41
C ASN A 177 -8.72 16.64 0.27
N ASN A 178 -8.71 17.94 0.05
CA ASN A 178 -9.89 18.63 -0.44
C ASN A 178 -10.11 18.14 -1.87
N PHE A 179 -11.11 17.32 -2.07
CA PHE A 179 -11.53 16.93 -3.40
C PHE A 179 -11.89 18.19 -4.19
N ASP A 180 -11.11 18.49 -5.20
CA ASP A 180 -11.37 19.61 -6.10
C ASP A 180 -12.25 19.13 -7.25
N TRP A 181 -13.54 19.49 -7.18
CA TRP A 181 -14.51 19.23 -8.25
C TRP A 181 -14.16 19.86 -9.59
N ASN A 182 -13.27 20.85 -9.58
CA ASN A 182 -12.77 21.54 -10.78
C ASN A 182 -11.48 20.91 -11.32
N ASN A 183 -10.94 19.90 -10.64
CA ASN A 183 -9.73 19.23 -11.07
C ASN A 183 -9.97 18.49 -12.39
N ASP A 184 -9.23 18.90 -13.42
CA ASP A 184 -9.23 18.25 -14.73
C ASP A 184 -8.26 17.04 -14.77
N GLY A 185 -7.51 16.81 -13.68
CA GLY A 185 -6.52 15.74 -13.54
C GLY A 185 -7.09 14.39 -13.08
N LEU A 186 -8.39 14.17 -13.19
CA LEU A 186 -9.01 12.92 -12.81
C LEU A 186 -8.48 11.73 -13.63
N SER A 187 -8.33 10.59 -12.99
CA SER A 187 -8.06 9.34 -13.68
C SER A 187 -9.23 8.98 -14.59
N PRO A 188 -9.00 8.59 -15.85
CA PRO A 188 -10.06 8.09 -16.73
C PRO A 188 -10.64 6.78 -16.21
N VAL A 189 -11.80 6.39 -16.70
CA VAL A 189 -12.29 5.01 -16.56
C VAL A 189 -11.21 4.09 -17.14
N ASP A 190 -10.98 2.92 -16.50
CA ASP A 190 -9.85 2.01 -16.74
C ASP A 190 -8.47 2.58 -16.38
N GLY A 191 -8.42 3.78 -15.79
CA GLY A 191 -7.22 4.33 -15.18
C GLY A 191 -6.84 3.60 -13.89
N VAL A 192 -5.59 3.78 -13.48
CA VAL A 192 -5.02 3.12 -12.31
C VAL A 192 -4.48 4.15 -11.34
N ALA A 193 -4.85 4.01 -10.07
CA ALA A 193 -4.24 4.75 -8.97
C ALA A 193 -3.57 3.79 -7.98
N TYR A 194 -2.69 4.32 -7.14
CA TYR A 194 -2.01 3.57 -6.10
C TYR A 194 -2.08 4.34 -4.79
N CYS A 195 -2.31 3.63 -3.72
CA CYS A 195 -2.35 4.21 -2.37
C CYS A 195 -1.62 3.33 -1.36
N ALA A 196 -1.19 3.94 -0.27
CA ALA A 196 -0.71 3.22 0.90
C ALA A 196 -1.87 2.57 1.66
N GLU A 197 -1.54 1.65 2.56
CA GLU A 197 -2.52 1.10 3.49
C GLU A 197 -3.06 2.21 4.42
N ASN A 198 -4.37 2.28 4.56
CA ASN A 198 -5.05 3.19 5.47
C ASN A 198 -5.81 2.40 6.54
N THR A 199 -5.42 2.57 7.80
CA THR A 199 -6.07 1.91 8.95
C THR A 199 -7.03 2.81 9.72
N ARG A 200 -7.23 4.06 9.26
CA ARG A 200 -8.15 5.01 9.91
C ARG A 200 -9.60 4.64 9.68
N LYS A 201 -10.33 4.41 10.75
CA LYS A 201 -11.77 4.07 10.70
C LYS A 201 -12.65 5.28 10.37
N ASP A 202 -12.23 6.45 10.81
CA ASP A 202 -12.90 7.74 10.66
C ASP A 202 -12.64 8.39 9.29
N LEU A 203 -11.48 8.14 8.71
CA LEU A 203 -11.03 8.74 7.46
C LEU A 203 -10.58 7.67 6.47
N ARG A 204 -11.49 6.80 6.09
CA ARG A 204 -11.21 5.72 5.14
C ARG A 204 -10.87 6.26 3.76
N THR A 205 -9.96 5.62 3.07
CA THR A 205 -9.74 5.85 1.64
C THR A 205 -11.02 5.53 0.87
N LYS A 206 -11.42 6.43 -0.02
CA LYS A 206 -12.62 6.34 -0.84
C LYS A 206 -12.25 6.54 -2.30
N VAL A 207 -13.02 5.93 -3.18
CA VAL A 207 -13.03 6.28 -4.60
C VAL A 207 -14.16 7.29 -4.80
N ILE A 208 -13.82 8.45 -5.34
CA ILE A 208 -14.81 9.47 -5.75
C ILE A 208 -14.89 9.45 -7.26
N ILE A 209 -16.11 9.33 -7.77
CA ILE A 209 -16.40 9.30 -9.21
C ILE A 209 -17.12 10.59 -9.57
N LYS A 210 -16.58 11.31 -10.56
CA LYS A 210 -17.22 12.46 -11.18
C LYS A 210 -18.05 11.98 -12.37
N ALA A 211 -19.32 12.31 -12.39
CA ALA A 211 -20.21 11.94 -13.47
C ALA A 211 -21.14 13.11 -13.80
N CYS A 212 -21.65 13.16 -15.02
CA CYS A 212 -22.76 14.03 -15.42
C CYS A 212 -23.98 13.20 -15.75
N LEU A 213 -25.17 13.78 -15.52
CA LEU A 213 -26.44 13.18 -15.90
C LEU A 213 -26.82 13.62 -17.30
N LEU A 214 -27.22 12.67 -18.13
CA LEU A 214 -27.58 12.88 -19.51
C LEU A 214 -28.98 12.36 -19.80
N LYS A 215 -29.64 12.95 -20.79
CA LYS A 215 -30.83 12.41 -21.47
C LYS A 215 -30.40 11.35 -22.50
N GLU A 216 -31.35 10.63 -23.05
CA GLU A 216 -31.10 9.60 -24.07
C GLU A 216 -30.39 10.15 -25.32
N ASP A 217 -30.64 11.39 -25.69
CA ASP A 217 -29.97 12.07 -26.81
C ASP A 217 -28.53 12.49 -26.50
N GLY A 218 -28.08 12.33 -25.26
CA GLY A 218 -26.75 12.71 -24.81
C GLY A 218 -26.63 14.16 -24.34
N THR A 219 -27.71 14.92 -24.31
CA THR A 219 -27.70 16.27 -23.74
C THR A 219 -27.72 16.21 -22.21
N SER A 220 -27.07 17.20 -21.57
CA SER A 220 -27.05 17.30 -20.10
C SER A 220 -28.47 17.49 -19.54
N MET A 221 -28.72 16.88 -18.40
CA MET A 221 -29.88 17.22 -17.58
C MET A 221 -29.55 18.47 -16.78
N GLU A 222 -30.32 19.53 -16.98
CA GLU A 222 -30.27 20.74 -16.16
C GLU A 222 -30.92 20.50 -14.81
#